data_87d4d75fab5bab814d208f64259ee1c0
#
_entry.id   87d4d75fab5bab814d208f64259ee1c0
#
_cell.length_a   1.000
_cell.length_b   1.000
_cell.length_c   1.000
_cell.angle_alpha   90.00
_cell.angle_beta   90.00
_cell.angle_gamma   90.00
#
_symmetry.space_group_name_H-M   'P 1'
#
loop_
_entity.id
_entity.type
_entity.pdbx_description
1 polymer ?
#
loop_
_entity_poly.entity_id
_entity_poly.type
_entity_poly.pdbx_seq_one_letter_code
_entity_poly.pdbx_strand_id
1 'polypeptide(L)'
;MGELIHNVLLYLEGLGYWGIFLGLMLEVIPNELLLAYAGYLVSKGDINFFGAIVCAVVGGTLAQIVLYWIGRYGGRPFLEKYGKYLLISKHHIDVAENWFNRYGTGMIFTARFIPIVRHAISLPGGMAKMPLGKFTLYTGLALIPYSFLYVFLGMKLKDNWETIDQIAGPYIKPLIIAAIILTLLYVGYQFYIKRKGKA
;
A
#
# COMPACT_ATOMS: atom_id res chain seq x y z
N MET A 1 11.29 21.45 -0.18
CA MET A 1 10.78 20.10 0.10
C MET A 1 11.85 19.04 -0.10
N GLY A 2 12.71 19.16 -1.13
CA GLY A 2 13.80 18.20 -1.41
C GLY A 2 14.84 18.04 -0.29
N GLU A 3 15.31 19.13 0.30
CA GLU A 3 16.31 19.07 1.39
C GLU A 3 15.79 18.34 2.63
N LEU A 4 14.53 18.55 3.00
CA LEU A 4 13.94 17.90 4.17
C LEU A 4 13.80 16.39 3.93
N ILE A 5 13.35 15.97 2.75
CA ILE A 5 13.27 14.56 2.37
C ILE A 5 14.68 13.96 2.37
N HIS A 6 15.66 14.65 1.78
CA HIS A 6 17.04 14.18 1.72
C HIS A 6 17.63 13.99 3.14
N ASN A 7 17.45 14.95 4.04
CA ASN A 7 17.92 14.84 5.41
C ASN A 7 17.26 13.68 6.16
N VAL A 8 15.94 13.48 6.00
CA VAL A 8 15.24 12.35 6.62
C VAL A 8 15.77 11.02 6.09
N LEU A 9 16.02 10.92 4.78
CA LEU A 9 16.58 9.70 4.18
C LEU A 9 17.98 9.40 4.70
N LEU A 10 18.85 10.40 4.88
CA LEU A 10 20.17 10.20 5.48
C LEU A 10 20.09 9.70 6.93
N TYR A 11 19.13 10.21 7.73
CA TYR A 11 18.89 9.66 9.06
C TYR A 11 18.41 8.21 9.01
N LEU A 12 17.52 7.88 8.07
CA LEU A 12 17.01 6.52 7.90
C LEU A 12 18.08 5.56 7.37
N GLU A 13 19.06 6.04 6.58
CA GLU A 13 20.22 5.26 6.13
C GLU A 13 21.02 4.72 7.32
N GLY A 14 21.32 5.57 8.30
CA GLY A 14 22.04 5.16 9.52
C GLY A 14 21.32 4.08 10.33
N LEU A 15 20.00 3.91 10.14
CA LEU A 15 19.19 2.88 10.81
C LEU A 15 19.08 1.58 10.01
N GLY A 16 19.58 1.53 8.75
CA GLY A 16 19.52 0.35 7.88
C GLY A 16 18.09 -0.19 7.71
N TYR A 17 17.87 -1.46 8.06
CA TYR A 17 16.54 -2.08 7.95
C TYR A 17 15.46 -1.38 8.79
N TRP A 18 15.81 -0.88 9.97
CA TRP A 18 14.90 -0.12 10.82
C TRP A 18 14.45 1.19 10.17
N GLY A 19 15.33 1.81 9.39
CA GLY A 19 15.00 3.01 8.63
C GLY A 19 13.91 2.77 7.60
N ILE A 20 14.00 1.67 6.84
CA ILE A 20 12.98 1.27 5.86
C ILE A 20 11.65 0.95 6.59
N PHE A 21 11.73 0.16 7.65
CA PHE A 21 10.57 -0.23 8.43
C PHE A 21 9.82 0.98 9.02
N LEU A 22 10.54 1.86 9.73
CA LEU A 22 9.96 3.05 10.37
C LEU A 22 9.49 4.08 9.34
N GLY A 23 10.24 4.29 8.27
CA GLY A 23 9.89 5.24 7.23
C GLY A 23 8.59 4.86 6.53
N LEU A 24 8.37 3.56 6.26
CA LEU A 24 7.11 3.07 5.69
C LEU A 24 5.98 3.02 6.71
N MET A 25 6.28 2.71 7.97
CA MET A 25 5.28 2.68 9.03
C MET A 25 4.71 4.07 9.32
N LEU A 26 5.55 5.11 9.31
CA LEU A 26 5.15 6.48 9.62
C LEU A 26 4.60 7.24 8.41
N GLU A 27 4.82 6.72 7.18
CA GLU A 27 4.39 7.32 5.91
C GLU A 27 4.78 8.81 5.75
N VAL A 28 5.94 9.19 6.31
CA VAL A 28 6.45 10.58 6.27
C VAL A 28 6.95 10.96 4.87
N ILE A 29 7.48 9.99 4.14
CA ILE A 29 8.01 10.11 2.78
C ILE A 29 7.13 9.29 1.84
N PRO A 30 6.93 9.72 0.58
CA PRO A 30 6.27 8.88 -0.42
C PRO A 30 6.91 7.48 -0.47
N ASN A 31 6.07 6.45 -0.37
CA ASN A 31 6.55 5.06 -0.27
C ASN A 31 7.42 4.65 -1.47
N GLU A 32 7.13 5.21 -2.64
CA GLU A 32 7.87 5.00 -3.87
C GLU A 32 9.34 5.44 -3.73
N LEU A 33 9.54 6.65 -3.22
CA LEU A 33 10.88 7.19 -3.01
C LEU A 33 11.64 6.41 -1.95
N LEU A 34 10.98 6.05 -0.85
CA LEU A 34 11.63 5.29 0.21
C LEU A 34 12.01 3.87 -0.24
N LEU A 35 11.17 3.20 -1.03
CA LEU A 35 11.47 1.89 -1.59
C LEU A 35 12.59 1.95 -2.64
N ALA A 36 12.60 3.01 -3.47
CA ALA A 36 13.69 3.22 -4.43
C ALA A 36 15.01 3.49 -3.70
N TYR A 37 14.97 4.29 -2.64
CA TYR A 37 16.12 4.53 -1.78
C TYR A 37 16.62 3.24 -1.11
N ALA A 38 15.72 2.40 -0.62
CA ALA A 38 16.08 1.07 -0.12
C ALA A 38 16.79 0.22 -1.21
N GLY A 39 16.34 0.32 -2.45
CA GLY A 39 17.01 -0.32 -3.59
C GLY A 39 18.41 0.24 -3.85
N TYR A 40 18.59 1.53 -3.72
CA TYR A 40 19.92 2.16 -3.79
C TYR A 40 20.86 1.63 -2.69
N LEU A 41 20.40 1.53 -1.43
CA LEU A 41 21.18 0.94 -0.33
C LEU A 41 21.54 -0.53 -0.60
N VAL A 42 20.64 -1.30 -1.23
CA VAL A 42 20.95 -2.66 -1.69
C VAL A 42 22.08 -2.63 -2.73
N SER A 43 22.07 -1.66 -3.66
CA SER A 43 23.11 -1.54 -4.68
C SER A 43 24.50 -1.18 -4.12
N LYS A 44 24.52 -0.47 -2.97
CA LYS A 44 25.74 -0.17 -2.22
C LYS A 44 26.26 -1.38 -1.42
N GLY A 45 25.40 -2.37 -1.17
CA GLY A 45 25.73 -3.52 -0.33
C GLY A 45 25.46 -3.30 1.17
N ASP A 46 24.83 -2.20 1.56
CA ASP A 46 24.55 -1.84 2.95
C ASP A 46 23.45 -2.74 3.54
N ILE A 47 22.49 -3.18 2.70
CA ILE A 47 21.38 -4.06 3.08
C ILE A 47 21.13 -5.13 2.03
N ASN A 48 20.52 -6.25 2.46
CA ASN A 48 20.13 -7.33 1.56
C ASN A 48 18.77 -7.04 0.90
N PHE A 49 18.62 -7.41 -0.38
CA PHE A 49 17.41 -7.20 -1.16
C PHE A 49 16.15 -7.81 -0.51
N PHE A 50 16.21 -9.08 -0.09
CA PHE A 50 15.07 -9.73 0.54
C PHE A 50 14.75 -9.15 1.91
N GLY A 51 15.78 -8.77 2.69
CA GLY A 51 15.61 -8.09 3.97
C GLY A 51 14.89 -6.74 3.82
N ALA A 52 15.26 -5.95 2.79
CA ALA A 52 14.59 -4.70 2.47
C ALA A 52 13.10 -4.91 2.15
N ILE A 53 12.76 -5.92 1.35
CA ILE A 53 11.36 -6.25 1.01
C ILE A 53 10.58 -6.67 2.26
N VAL A 54 11.14 -7.54 3.11
CA VAL A 54 10.47 -7.98 4.34
C VAL A 54 10.18 -6.79 5.25
N CYS A 55 11.16 -5.92 5.50
CA CYS A 55 10.97 -4.71 6.30
C CYS A 55 9.94 -3.77 5.69
N ALA A 56 9.95 -3.62 4.37
CA ALA A 56 8.98 -2.81 3.65
C ALA A 56 7.54 -3.36 3.78
N VAL A 57 7.36 -4.66 3.58
CA VAL A 57 6.04 -5.30 3.68
C VAL A 57 5.51 -5.23 5.11
N VAL A 58 6.35 -5.49 6.11
CA VAL A 58 5.93 -5.44 7.52
C VAL A 58 5.62 -4.01 7.94
N GLY A 59 6.51 -3.04 7.69
CA GLY A 59 6.31 -1.64 8.02
C GLY A 59 5.07 -1.05 7.34
N GLY A 60 4.95 -1.24 6.02
CA GLY A 60 3.79 -0.78 5.26
C GLY A 60 2.48 -1.45 5.68
N THR A 61 2.51 -2.74 6.05
CA THR A 61 1.31 -3.43 6.56
C THR A 61 0.88 -2.85 7.91
N LEU A 62 1.82 -2.56 8.81
CA LEU A 62 1.52 -1.97 10.11
C LEU A 62 0.92 -0.56 9.98
N ALA A 63 1.46 0.28 9.09
CA ALA A 63 0.88 1.58 8.79
C ALA A 63 -0.61 1.45 8.39
N GLN A 64 -0.90 0.50 7.52
CA GLN A 64 -2.26 0.27 7.05
C GLN A 64 -3.19 -0.35 8.12
N ILE A 65 -2.65 -1.12 9.06
CA ILE A 65 -3.41 -1.61 10.22
C ILE A 65 -3.82 -0.45 11.13
N VAL A 66 -2.95 0.56 11.31
CA VAL A 66 -3.31 1.76 12.06
C VAL A 66 -4.51 2.47 11.40
N LEU A 67 -4.47 2.70 10.09
CA LEU A 67 -5.60 3.27 9.34
C LEU A 67 -6.86 2.40 9.42
N TYR A 68 -6.71 1.08 9.33
CA TYR A 68 -7.81 0.14 9.52
C TYR A 68 -8.45 0.30 10.92
N TRP A 69 -7.67 0.42 11.98
CA TRP A 69 -8.18 0.62 13.33
C TRP A 69 -8.88 1.97 13.49
N ILE A 70 -8.35 3.04 12.89
CA ILE A 70 -9.02 4.33 12.84
C ILE A 70 -10.42 4.18 12.20
N GLY A 71 -10.53 3.46 11.08
CA GLY A 71 -11.81 3.16 10.44
C GLY A 71 -12.72 2.30 11.33
N ARG A 72 -12.18 1.27 11.97
CA ARG A 72 -12.94 0.30 12.76
C ARG A 72 -13.53 0.87 14.07
N TYR A 73 -12.74 1.67 14.78
CA TYR A 73 -13.10 2.23 16.07
C TYR A 73 -13.64 3.66 15.98
N GLY A 74 -13.12 4.46 15.05
CA GLY A 74 -13.59 5.82 14.79
C GLY A 74 -14.93 5.84 14.06
N GLY A 75 -15.12 4.90 13.15
CA GLY A 75 -16.34 4.77 12.36
C GLY A 75 -16.61 5.99 11.45
N ARG A 76 -17.80 6.01 10.87
CA ARG A 76 -18.24 7.07 9.95
C ARG A 76 -18.24 8.48 10.57
N PRO A 77 -18.74 8.69 11.83
CA PRO A 77 -18.78 10.03 12.43
C PRO A 77 -17.38 10.65 12.61
N PHE A 78 -16.41 9.84 12.98
CA PHE A 78 -15.02 10.29 13.13
C PHE A 78 -14.43 10.71 11.78
N LEU A 79 -14.64 9.90 10.75
CA LEU A 79 -14.13 10.19 9.40
C LEU A 79 -14.82 11.39 8.77
N GLU A 80 -16.11 11.60 8.99
CA GLU A 80 -16.81 12.80 8.52
C GLU A 80 -16.30 14.08 9.20
N LYS A 81 -15.90 14.00 10.46
CA LYS A 81 -15.37 15.14 11.22
C LYS A 81 -13.89 15.42 10.94
N TYR A 82 -13.08 14.38 10.85
CA TYR A 82 -11.62 14.48 10.78
C TYR A 82 -11.02 14.07 9.44
N GLY A 83 -11.78 13.47 8.54
CA GLY A 83 -11.32 12.95 7.24
C GLY A 83 -10.68 14.02 6.35
N LYS A 84 -11.07 15.29 6.50
CA LYS A 84 -10.45 16.42 5.79
C LYS A 84 -8.94 16.55 6.05
N TYR A 85 -8.46 16.17 7.23
CA TYR A 85 -7.04 16.17 7.57
C TYR A 85 -6.27 15.02 6.92
N LEU A 86 -7.01 13.96 6.51
CA LEU A 86 -6.49 12.80 5.79
C LEU A 86 -6.79 12.89 4.28
N LEU A 87 -7.20 14.05 3.77
CA LEU A 87 -7.62 14.29 2.38
C LEU A 87 -8.80 13.38 1.93
N ILE A 88 -9.61 12.90 2.88
CA ILE A 88 -10.74 12.02 2.64
C ILE A 88 -12.03 12.82 2.76
N SER A 89 -12.77 12.93 1.65
CA SER A 89 -14.10 13.53 1.61
C SER A 89 -15.19 12.51 1.96
N LYS A 90 -16.39 13.01 2.35
CA LYS A 90 -17.58 12.16 2.53
C LYS A 90 -17.87 11.29 1.31
N HIS A 91 -17.72 11.88 0.11
CA HIS A 91 -17.91 11.15 -1.15
C HIS A 91 -16.98 9.95 -1.27
N HIS A 92 -15.68 10.10 -0.89
CA HIS A 92 -14.73 8.97 -0.91
C HIS A 92 -15.14 7.85 0.03
N ILE A 93 -15.71 8.18 1.20
CA ILE A 93 -16.22 7.20 2.17
C ILE A 93 -17.40 6.45 1.58
N ASP A 94 -18.39 7.16 1.03
CA ASP A 94 -19.59 6.57 0.43
C ASP A 94 -19.26 5.65 -0.75
N VAL A 95 -18.37 6.09 -1.63
CA VAL A 95 -17.89 5.29 -2.76
C VAL A 95 -17.21 4.03 -2.25
N ALA A 96 -16.31 4.14 -1.27
CA ALA A 96 -15.57 3.01 -0.75
C ALA A 96 -16.46 2.01 -0.01
N GLU A 97 -17.46 2.46 0.77
CA GLU A 97 -18.46 1.58 1.42
C GLU A 97 -19.29 0.84 0.38
N ASN A 98 -19.81 1.54 -0.65
CA ASN A 98 -20.60 0.93 -1.72
C ASN A 98 -19.78 -0.14 -2.49
N TRP A 99 -18.52 0.17 -2.77
CA TRP A 99 -17.61 -0.77 -3.43
C TRP A 99 -17.32 -1.97 -2.54
N PHE A 100 -17.10 -1.75 -1.24
CA PHE A 100 -16.84 -2.82 -0.28
C PHE A 100 -18.05 -3.77 -0.15
N ASN A 101 -19.26 -3.21 -0.07
CA ASN A 101 -20.50 -3.97 -0.01
C ASN A 101 -20.77 -4.75 -1.30
N ARG A 102 -20.39 -4.19 -2.45
CA ARG A 102 -20.63 -4.81 -3.76
C ARG A 102 -19.61 -5.89 -4.11
N TYR A 103 -18.33 -5.63 -3.89
CA TYR A 103 -17.22 -6.48 -4.35
C TYR A 103 -16.54 -7.29 -3.25
N GLY A 104 -16.85 -6.98 -1.99
CA GLY A 104 -16.34 -7.71 -0.83
C GLY A 104 -14.87 -7.46 -0.53
N THR A 105 -14.31 -8.33 0.31
CA THR A 105 -12.98 -8.14 0.93
C THR A 105 -11.80 -8.24 -0.04
N GLY A 106 -11.96 -8.96 -1.16
CA GLY A 106 -10.88 -9.11 -2.17
C GLY A 106 -10.49 -7.81 -2.87
N MET A 107 -11.39 -6.81 -2.83
CA MET A 107 -11.12 -5.50 -3.38
C MET A 107 -9.95 -4.78 -2.71
N ILE A 108 -9.62 -5.09 -1.45
CA ILE A 108 -8.46 -4.50 -0.76
C ILE A 108 -7.18 -4.78 -1.54
N PHE A 109 -7.02 -6.00 -2.06
CA PHE A 109 -5.85 -6.36 -2.85
C PHE A 109 -5.70 -5.46 -4.08
N THR A 110 -6.76 -5.30 -4.88
CA THR A 110 -6.70 -4.50 -6.12
C THR A 110 -6.56 -3.00 -5.86
N ALA A 111 -7.29 -2.48 -4.87
CA ALA A 111 -7.25 -1.08 -4.51
C ALA A 111 -5.84 -0.60 -4.13
N ARG A 112 -4.98 -1.50 -3.66
CA ARG A 112 -3.59 -1.21 -3.30
C ARG A 112 -2.70 -0.82 -4.48
N PHE A 113 -3.06 -1.21 -5.69
CA PHE A 113 -2.31 -0.86 -6.90
C PHE A 113 -2.73 0.50 -7.48
N ILE A 114 -3.80 1.11 -6.95
CA ILE A 114 -4.25 2.45 -7.37
C ILE A 114 -3.70 3.47 -6.37
N PRO A 115 -2.79 4.37 -6.75
CA PRO A 115 -2.03 5.23 -5.83
C PRO A 115 -2.90 6.02 -4.84
N ILE A 116 -4.00 6.63 -5.30
CA ILE A 116 -4.90 7.42 -4.45
C ILE A 116 -5.72 6.53 -3.53
N VAL A 117 -6.15 5.35 -4.01
CA VAL A 117 -7.08 4.45 -3.31
C VAL A 117 -6.36 3.60 -2.27
N ARG A 118 -5.09 3.27 -2.48
CA ARG A 118 -4.32 2.32 -1.64
C ARG A 118 -4.26 2.69 -0.16
N HIS A 119 -4.20 3.98 0.16
CA HIS A 119 -4.23 4.46 1.56
C HIS A 119 -5.66 4.57 2.08
N ALA A 120 -6.56 5.12 1.27
CA ALA A 120 -7.94 5.35 1.63
C ALA A 120 -8.72 4.06 1.90
N ILE A 121 -8.41 2.94 1.20
CA ILE A 121 -9.17 1.68 1.29
C ILE A 121 -9.09 1.00 2.66
N SER A 122 -8.08 1.33 3.47
CA SER A 122 -7.91 0.77 4.81
C SER A 122 -8.99 1.22 5.78
N LEU A 123 -9.46 2.47 5.64
CA LEU A 123 -10.51 3.03 6.47
C LEU A 123 -11.87 2.33 6.27
N PRO A 124 -12.42 2.24 5.03
CA PRO A 124 -13.65 1.48 4.80
C PRO A 124 -13.51 0.00 5.13
N GLY A 125 -12.32 -0.60 4.95
CA GLY A 125 -12.04 -1.97 5.40
C GLY A 125 -12.25 -2.14 6.91
N GLY A 126 -11.81 -1.15 7.69
CA GLY A 126 -12.04 -1.06 9.13
C GLY A 126 -13.52 -0.84 9.49
N MET A 127 -14.17 0.14 8.84
CA MET A 127 -15.59 0.47 9.04
C MET A 127 -16.51 -0.74 8.76
N ALA A 128 -16.24 -1.49 7.70
CA ALA A 128 -16.95 -2.72 7.35
C ALA A 128 -16.65 -3.88 8.31
N LYS A 129 -15.85 -3.65 9.38
CA LYS A 129 -15.46 -4.63 10.39
C LYS A 129 -14.88 -5.92 9.77
N MET A 130 -14.14 -5.79 8.66
CA MET A 130 -13.46 -6.91 8.03
C MET A 130 -12.57 -7.64 9.06
N PRO A 131 -12.47 -8.99 9.04
CA PRO A 131 -11.53 -9.69 9.90
C PRO A 131 -10.09 -9.23 9.67
N LEU A 132 -9.39 -8.81 10.74
CA LEU A 132 -8.03 -8.25 10.67
C LEU A 132 -7.06 -9.17 9.93
N GLY A 133 -7.14 -10.49 10.17
CA GLY A 133 -6.27 -11.45 9.49
C GLY A 133 -6.43 -11.44 7.96
N LYS A 134 -7.67 -11.33 7.45
CA LYS A 134 -7.90 -11.19 5.99
C LYS A 134 -7.39 -9.87 5.46
N PHE A 135 -7.60 -8.78 6.21
CA PHE A 135 -7.09 -7.45 5.86
C PHE A 135 -5.56 -7.46 5.75
N THR A 136 -4.87 -7.98 6.78
CA THR A 136 -3.42 -8.08 6.82
C THR A 136 -2.87 -8.95 5.69
N LEU A 137 -3.51 -10.10 5.42
CA LEU A 137 -3.11 -11.00 4.35
C LEU A 137 -3.21 -10.33 2.97
N TYR A 138 -4.35 -9.72 2.62
CA TYR A 138 -4.51 -9.06 1.32
C TYR A 138 -3.60 -7.83 1.18
N THR A 139 -3.39 -7.10 2.27
CA THR A 139 -2.46 -5.97 2.30
C THR A 139 -1.03 -6.42 2.07
N GLY A 140 -0.56 -7.41 2.83
CA GLY A 140 0.79 -7.95 2.69
C GLY A 140 1.04 -8.55 1.30
N LEU A 141 0.10 -9.35 0.79
CA LEU A 141 0.20 -9.93 -0.55
C LEU A 141 0.29 -8.86 -1.65
N ALA A 142 -0.40 -7.73 -1.51
CA ALA A 142 -0.30 -6.63 -2.47
C ALA A 142 1.00 -5.84 -2.34
N LEU A 143 1.53 -5.69 -1.11
CA LEU A 143 2.77 -4.97 -0.87
C LEU A 143 4.01 -5.73 -1.36
N ILE A 144 3.98 -7.07 -1.41
CA ILE A 144 5.13 -7.87 -1.89
C ILE A 144 5.53 -7.47 -3.33
N PRO A 145 4.67 -7.61 -4.35
CA PRO A 145 5.06 -7.27 -5.73
C PRO A 145 5.36 -5.78 -5.90
N TYR A 146 4.67 -4.93 -5.13
CA TYR A 146 4.91 -3.50 -5.14
C TYR A 146 6.31 -3.16 -4.60
N SER A 147 6.66 -3.65 -3.42
CA SER A 147 7.98 -3.44 -2.81
C SER A 147 9.10 -4.05 -3.66
N PHE A 148 8.86 -5.26 -4.20
CA PHE A 148 9.81 -5.91 -5.10
C PHE A 148 10.13 -5.00 -6.30
N LEU A 149 9.11 -4.47 -6.97
CA LEU A 149 9.28 -3.63 -8.15
C LEU A 149 10.12 -2.38 -7.83
N TYR A 150 9.73 -1.62 -6.79
CA TYR A 150 10.39 -0.36 -6.48
C TYR A 150 11.81 -0.54 -5.94
N VAL A 151 12.05 -1.53 -5.09
CA VAL A 151 13.40 -1.86 -4.60
C VAL A 151 14.29 -2.33 -5.75
N PHE A 152 13.76 -3.17 -6.66
CA PHE A 152 14.50 -3.61 -7.84
C PHE A 152 14.84 -2.45 -8.78
N LEU A 153 13.89 -1.57 -9.07
CA LEU A 153 14.14 -0.39 -9.90
C LEU A 153 15.15 0.55 -9.24
N GLY A 154 15.01 0.82 -7.94
CA GLY A 154 15.98 1.65 -7.20
C GLY A 154 17.40 1.07 -7.22
N MET A 155 17.53 -0.25 -7.09
CA MET A 155 18.81 -0.95 -7.22
C MET A 155 19.43 -0.77 -8.63
N LYS A 156 18.60 -0.73 -9.69
CA LYS A 156 19.06 -0.50 -11.06
C LYS A 156 19.43 0.96 -11.33
N LEU A 157 18.69 1.89 -10.74
CA LEU A 157 18.91 3.33 -10.89
C LEU A 157 20.13 3.83 -10.11
N LYS A 158 20.55 3.11 -9.07
CA LYS A 158 21.68 3.51 -8.21
C LYS A 158 21.52 4.96 -7.74
N ASP A 159 22.53 5.80 -7.98
CA ASP A 159 22.56 7.21 -7.57
C ASP A 159 21.41 8.06 -8.15
N ASN A 160 20.75 7.59 -9.23
CA ASN A 160 19.61 8.27 -9.84
C ASN A 160 18.26 7.80 -9.31
N TRP A 161 18.20 7.15 -8.13
CA TRP A 161 16.97 6.62 -7.53
C TRP A 161 15.86 7.66 -7.37
N GLU A 162 16.19 8.94 -7.24
CA GLU A 162 15.22 10.05 -7.15
C GLU A 162 14.35 10.19 -8.41
N THR A 163 14.79 9.66 -9.55
CA THR A 163 14.05 9.68 -10.81
C THR A 163 13.01 8.57 -10.92
N ILE A 164 12.78 7.81 -9.82
CA ILE A 164 11.91 6.64 -9.78
C ILE A 164 10.50 6.94 -10.28
N ASP A 165 9.93 8.10 -9.94
CA ASP A 165 8.56 8.47 -10.32
C ASP A 165 8.39 8.59 -11.83
N GLN A 166 9.46 8.98 -12.55
CA GLN A 166 9.44 9.11 -14.01
C GLN A 166 9.61 7.75 -14.71
N ILE A 167 10.37 6.84 -14.09
CA ILE A 167 10.75 5.57 -14.69
C ILE A 167 9.78 4.44 -14.31
N ALA A 168 9.20 4.47 -13.12
CA ALA A 168 8.32 3.42 -12.63
C ALA A 168 6.99 3.31 -13.41
N GLY A 169 6.49 4.39 -13.99
CA GLY A 169 5.19 4.43 -14.66
C GLY A 169 4.93 3.31 -15.67
N PRO A 170 5.84 3.02 -16.63
CA PRO A 170 5.70 1.92 -17.58
C PRO A 170 5.61 0.53 -16.94
N TYR A 171 6.29 0.33 -15.81
CA TYR A 171 6.33 -0.96 -15.09
C TYR A 171 5.14 -1.16 -14.15
N ILE A 172 4.57 -0.06 -13.62
CA ILE A 172 3.39 -0.11 -12.75
C ILE A 172 2.12 -0.42 -13.56
N LYS A 173 2.00 0.10 -14.78
CA LYS A 173 0.83 -0.15 -15.64
C LYS A 173 0.49 -1.63 -15.81
N PRO A 174 1.42 -2.52 -16.23
CA PRO A 174 1.13 -3.96 -16.34
C PRO A 174 0.80 -4.59 -14.97
N LEU A 175 1.39 -4.12 -13.87
CA LEU A 175 1.07 -4.60 -12.52
C LEU A 175 -0.37 -4.25 -12.12
N ILE A 176 -0.81 -3.04 -12.42
CA ILE A 176 -2.21 -2.61 -12.22
C ILE A 176 -3.17 -3.45 -13.06
N ILE A 177 -2.85 -3.65 -14.33
CA ILE A 177 -3.68 -4.46 -15.24
C ILE A 177 -3.80 -5.90 -14.73
N ALA A 178 -2.69 -6.53 -14.31
CA ALA A 178 -2.69 -7.87 -13.74
C ALA A 178 -3.55 -7.93 -12.45
N ALA A 179 -3.44 -6.94 -11.56
CA ALA A 179 -4.23 -6.85 -10.35
C ALA A 179 -5.73 -6.70 -10.65
N ILE A 180 -6.09 -5.89 -11.64
CA ILE A 180 -7.49 -5.73 -12.09
C ILE A 180 -8.02 -7.04 -12.63
N ILE A 181 -7.26 -7.75 -13.50
CA ILE A 181 -7.66 -9.04 -14.06
C ILE A 181 -7.87 -10.06 -12.94
N LEU A 182 -6.96 -10.19 -12.01
CA LEU A 182 -7.06 -11.10 -10.85
C LEU A 182 -8.31 -10.79 -10.02
N THR A 183 -8.63 -9.53 -9.82
CA THR A 183 -9.85 -9.14 -9.09
C THR A 183 -11.12 -9.46 -9.86
N LEU A 184 -11.14 -9.21 -11.17
CA LEU A 184 -12.30 -9.57 -12.01
C LEU A 184 -12.52 -11.09 -11.99
N LEU A 185 -11.46 -11.88 -12.06
CA LEU A 185 -11.53 -13.34 -11.93
C LEU A 185 -12.03 -13.76 -10.54
N TYR A 186 -11.54 -13.14 -9.47
CA TYR A 186 -12.00 -13.41 -8.11
C TYR A 186 -13.48 -13.06 -7.92
N VAL A 187 -13.91 -11.89 -8.38
CA VAL A 187 -15.30 -11.45 -8.32
C VAL A 187 -16.19 -12.37 -9.15
N GLY A 188 -15.79 -12.73 -10.38
CA GLY A 188 -16.50 -13.68 -11.24
C GLY A 188 -16.66 -15.05 -10.58
N TYR A 189 -15.60 -15.55 -9.95
CA TYR A 189 -15.63 -16.81 -9.19
C TYR A 189 -16.58 -16.74 -7.98
N GLN A 190 -16.58 -15.65 -7.24
CA GLN A 190 -17.52 -15.41 -6.14
C GLN A 190 -18.99 -15.40 -6.61
N PHE A 191 -19.27 -14.75 -7.75
CA PHE A 191 -20.61 -14.76 -8.35
C PHE A 191 -21.02 -16.15 -8.81
N TYR A 192 -20.12 -16.91 -9.40
CA TYR A 192 -20.37 -18.29 -9.84
C TYR A 192 -20.73 -19.21 -8.66
N ILE A 193 -19.98 -19.13 -7.53
CA ILE A 193 -20.29 -19.93 -6.34
C ILE A 193 -21.63 -19.52 -5.73
N LYS A 194 -21.91 -18.21 -5.62
CA LYS A 194 -23.19 -17.72 -5.06
C LYS A 194 -24.40 -18.17 -5.91
N ARG A 195 -24.23 -18.34 -7.21
CA ARG A 195 -25.28 -18.87 -8.10
C ARG A 195 -25.52 -20.37 -7.89
N LYS A 196 -24.43 -21.16 -7.72
CA LYS A 196 -24.54 -22.60 -7.46
C LYS A 196 -25.11 -22.95 -6.09
N GLY A 197 -24.93 -22.09 -5.09
CA GLY A 197 -25.49 -22.32 -3.73
C GLY A 197 -26.97 -21.92 -3.58
N LYS A 198 -27.59 -21.38 -4.64
CA LYS A 198 -29.03 -21.04 -4.67
C LYS A 198 -29.86 -21.97 -5.59
N ALA A 199 -29.24 -22.91 -6.26
CA ALA A 199 -29.89 -24.01 -7.01
C ALA A 199 -29.80 -25.30 -6.20
#